data_f85120bbb3a53c4dafd5e1c6401ae2f6
#
_entry.id   f85120bbb3a53c4dafd5e1c6401ae2f6
#
_cell.length_a   1.000
_cell.length_b   1.000
_cell.length_c   1.000
_cell.angle_alpha   90.00
_cell.angle_beta   90.00
_cell.angle_gamma   90.00
#
_symmetry.space_group_name_H-M   'P 1'
#
loop_
_entity.id
_entity.type
_entity.pdbx_description
1 polymer ?
#
loop_
_entity_poly.entity_id
_entity_poly.type
_entity_poly.pdbx_seq_one_letter_code
_entity_poly.pdbx_strand_id
1 'polypeptide(L)'
;MNQINITFESNGFLLKGMLHLPETNLPPVVIGSHGLLSNSYSPKQIALARECNANDIAYFRFDHRGCGQSDGVFNEITSLNGRRNDLISAVKTIQMRKDIGGKIGLFGSSMGGTVCISVADALDIDAWVIYASPVRSNSITRALNESDDAEKIKPLLDRKYLKWNISDQLKHLHHIFILHGDSDKIVSPTNAHEIFTKSNNPKKLILQKGGNHLMSNKKHQKDFLREAVNWFKKWLIG
;
A
#
# COMPACT_ATOMS: atom_id res chain seq x y z
N MET A 1 20.05 6.00 10.34
CA MET A 1 19.00 5.13 9.74
C MET A 1 19.64 3.80 9.36
N ASN A 2 19.33 2.75 10.08
CA ASN A 2 19.81 1.41 9.75
C ASN A 2 18.89 0.77 8.70
N GLN A 3 19.47 0.22 7.62
CA GLN A 3 18.72 -0.43 6.53
C GLN A 3 19.11 -1.91 6.50
N ILE A 4 18.14 -2.79 6.64
CA ILE A 4 18.33 -4.23 6.72
C ILE A 4 17.61 -4.88 5.54
N ASN A 5 18.36 -5.59 4.70
CA ASN A 5 17.78 -6.43 3.64
C ASN A 5 17.08 -7.63 4.27
N ILE A 6 15.84 -7.88 3.90
CA ILE A 6 15.05 -9.02 4.34
C ILE A 6 14.64 -9.83 3.14
N THR A 7 14.88 -11.13 3.21
CA THR A 7 14.34 -12.12 2.28
C THR A 7 13.35 -12.99 3.03
N PHE A 8 12.18 -13.21 2.48
CA PHE A 8 11.14 -14.04 3.10
C PHE A 8 10.38 -14.83 2.03
N GLU A 9 9.72 -15.90 2.46
CA GLU A 9 8.96 -16.76 1.56
C GLU A 9 7.46 -16.39 1.56
N SER A 10 6.86 -16.47 0.38
CA SER A 10 5.41 -16.38 0.17
C SER A 10 4.97 -17.41 -0.85
N ASN A 11 4.38 -18.52 -0.39
CA ASN A 11 3.84 -19.58 -1.26
C ASN A 11 4.84 -20.06 -2.34
N GLY A 12 6.07 -20.36 -1.94
CA GLY A 12 7.13 -20.88 -2.81
C GLY A 12 7.91 -19.81 -3.59
N PHE A 13 7.62 -18.50 -3.38
CA PHE A 13 8.38 -17.40 -3.97
C PHE A 13 9.25 -16.72 -2.90
N LEU A 14 10.52 -16.48 -3.18
CA LEU A 14 11.39 -15.67 -2.35
C LEU A 14 11.18 -14.19 -2.67
N LEU A 15 10.70 -13.45 -1.69
CA LEU A 15 10.44 -12.02 -1.80
C LEU A 15 11.55 -11.22 -1.12
N LYS A 16 11.85 -10.05 -1.68
CA LYS A 16 12.90 -9.15 -1.23
C LYS A 16 12.30 -7.86 -0.68
N GLY A 17 12.85 -7.39 0.42
CA GLY A 17 12.45 -6.12 1.01
C GLY A 17 13.57 -5.45 1.78
N MET A 18 13.30 -4.22 2.20
CA MET A 18 14.21 -3.38 2.97
C MET A 18 13.47 -2.86 4.20
N LEU A 19 13.98 -3.21 5.38
CA LEU A 19 13.53 -2.65 6.64
C LEU A 19 14.38 -1.41 6.98
N HIS A 20 13.71 -0.29 7.18
CA HIS A 20 14.28 0.95 7.73
C HIS A 20 14.01 0.95 9.23
N LEU A 21 15.05 0.78 10.03
CA LEU A 21 14.94 0.67 11.47
C LEU A 21 15.46 1.95 12.15
N PRO A 22 14.65 2.67 12.96
CA PRO A 22 15.12 3.78 13.77
C PRO A 22 15.99 3.25 14.94
N GLU A 23 16.61 4.16 15.67
CA GLU A 23 17.42 3.81 16.86
C GLU A 23 16.57 3.51 18.10
N THR A 24 15.28 3.85 18.04
CA THR A 24 14.31 3.60 19.12
C THR A 24 14.16 2.10 19.40
N ASN A 25 14.13 1.74 20.66
CA ASN A 25 13.92 0.34 21.07
C ASN A 25 12.47 -0.10 20.80
N LEU A 26 12.30 -1.25 20.16
CA LEU A 26 11.02 -1.85 19.81
C LEU A 26 10.05 -0.87 19.13
N PRO A 27 10.46 -0.19 18.03
CA PRO A 27 9.58 0.74 17.34
C PRO A 27 8.38 0.02 16.74
N PRO A 28 7.22 0.68 16.63
CA PRO A 28 6.14 0.20 15.78
C PRO A 28 6.60 0.20 14.32
N VAL A 29 5.90 -0.52 13.46
CA VAL A 29 6.30 -0.65 12.06
C VAL A 29 5.16 -0.35 11.10
N VAL A 30 5.49 0.33 10.01
CA VAL A 30 4.62 0.46 8.83
C VAL A 30 5.14 -0.44 7.73
N ILE A 31 4.24 -1.23 7.11
CA ILE A 31 4.57 -2.08 5.97
C ILE A 31 3.93 -1.49 4.73
N GLY A 32 4.75 -1.25 3.71
CA GLY A 32 4.36 -0.59 2.47
C GLY A 32 4.11 -1.56 1.31
N SER A 33 2.92 -1.49 0.70
CA SER A 33 2.53 -2.24 -0.50
C SER A 33 2.50 -1.31 -1.71
N HIS A 34 3.30 -1.61 -2.72
CA HIS A 34 3.45 -0.79 -3.94
C HIS A 34 2.33 -1.03 -4.97
N GLY A 35 2.17 -0.09 -5.90
CA GLY A 35 1.19 -0.17 -7.00
C GLY A 35 1.49 -1.27 -8.03
N LEU A 36 0.57 -1.46 -9.00
CA LEU A 36 0.61 -2.56 -9.96
C LEU A 36 1.92 -2.59 -10.77
N LEU A 37 2.25 -1.48 -11.42
CA LEU A 37 3.44 -1.32 -12.28
C LEU A 37 4.58 -0.61 -11.52
N SER A 38 4.78 -0.94 -10.26
CA SER A 38 5.75 -0.31 -9.39
C SER A 38 6.56 -1.37 -8.64
N ASN A 39 7.42 -0.92 -7.74
CA ASN A 39 8.21 -1.75 -6.85
C ASN A 39 8.46 -1.03 -5.52
N SER A 40 9.21 -1.64 -4.63
CA SER A 40 9.56 -1.13 -3.31
C SER A 40 10.39 0.18 -3.35
N TYR A 41 11.01 0.51 -4.49
CA TYR A 41 11.79 1.73 -4.68
C TYR A 41 10.97 2.93 -5.18
N SER A 42 9.64 2.83 -5.21
CA SER A 42 8.83 3.98 -5.61
C SER A 42 9.10 5.21 -4.74
N PRO A 43 9.07 6.44 -5.31
CA PRO A 43 9.37 7.66 -4.56
C PRO A 43 8.49 7.84 -3.31
N LYS A 44 7.22 7.45 -3.36
CA LYS A 44 6.30 7.50 -2.22
C LYS A 44 6.74 6.58 -1.08
N GLN A 45 7.17 5.35 -1.40
CA GLN A 45 7.66 4.38 -0.41
C GLN A 45 8.93 4.88 0.28
N ILE A 46 9.89 5.39 -0.51
CA ILE A 46 11.17 5.88 0.02
C ILE A 46 10.95 7.13 0.90
N ALA A 47 10.13 8.08 0.43
CA ALA A 47 9.87 9.30 1.18
C ALA A 47 9.14 8.99 2.50
N LEU A 48 8.10 8.14 2.46
CA LEU A 48 7.37 7.76 3.67
C LEU A 48 8.25 6.96 4.64
N ALA A 49 9.13 6.07 4.14
CA ALA A 49 10.09 5.35 4.98
C ALA A 49 11.03 6.28 5.74
N ARG A 50 11.53 7.34 5.08
CA ARG A 50 12.38 8.35 5.72
C ARG A 50 11.64 9.12 6.81
N GLU A 51 10.44 9.58 6.50
CA GLU A 51 9.62 10.34 7.45
C GLU A 51 9.15 9.49 8.64
N CYS A 52 8.74 8.24 8.41
CA CYS A 52 8.42 7.30 9.49
C CYS A 52 9.62 7.09 10.40
N ASN A 53 10.80 6.80 9.82
CA ASN A 53 12.02 6.56 10.57
C ASN A 53 12.46 7.77 11.40
N ALA A 54 12.35 8.99 10.85
CA ALA A 54 12.60 10.24 11.56
C ALA A 54 11.62 10.52 12.71
N ASN A 55 10.54 9.74 12.81
CA ASN A 55 9.50 9.83 13.84
C ASN A 55 9.36 8.52 14.63
N ASP A 56 10.46 7.79 14.83
CA ASP A 56 10.54 6.57 15.64
C ASP A 56 9.62 5.43 15.20
N ILE A 57 9.26 5.38 13.92
CA ILE A 57 8.47 4.32 13.31
C ILE A 57 9.36 3.58 12.30
N ALA A 58 9.53 2.27 12.48
CA ALA A 58 10.16 1.42 11.47
C ALA A 58 9.32 1.37 10.20
N TYR A 59 9.97 1.16 9.06
CA TYR A 59 9.26 1.03 7.80
C TYR A 59 9.81 -0.14 6.98
N PHE A 60 8.93 -1.09 6.62
CA PHE A 60 9.28 -2.21 5.76
C PHE A 60 8.65 -2.03 4.38
N ARG A 61 9.46 -1.91 3.35
CA ARG A 61 9.04 -1.91 1.94
C ARG A 61 9.57 -3.17 1.26
N PHE A 62 8.73 -3.83 0.48
CA PHE A 62 9.12 -5.07 -0.20
C PHE A 62 8.55 -5.10 -1.62
N ASP A 63 9.13 -5.95 -2.46
CA ASP A 63 8.66 -6.23 -3.80
C ASP A 63 7.70 -7.42 -3.79
N HIS A 64 6.49 -7.23 -4.32
CA HIS A 64 5.57 -8.34 -4.55
C HIS A 64 6.16 -9.33 -5.57
N ARG A 65 5.66 -10.59 -5.57
CA ARG A 65 6.04 -11.60 -6.56
C ARG A 65 5.99 -11.04 -7.98
N GLY A 66 7.02 -11.36 -8.78
CA GLY A 66 7.17 -10.87 -10.14
C GLY A 66 7.56 -9.40 -10.27
N CYS A 67 7.88 -8.71 -9.17
CA CYS A 67 8.26 -7.31 -9.17
C CYS A 67 9.66 -7.12 -8.58
N GLY A 68 10.37 -6.09 -9.06
CA GLY A 68 11.66 -5.66 -8.52
C GLY A 68 12.67 -6.79 -8.43
N GLN A 69 13.07 -7.15 -7.21
CA GLN A 69 14.07 -8.19 -6.91
C GLN A 69 13.44 -9.50 -6.42
N SER A 70 12.12 -9.58 -6.33
CA SER A 70 11.40 -10.78 -5.90
C SER A 70 11.23 -11.77 -7.04
N ASP A 71 11.10 -13.05 -6.69
CA ASP A 71 10.94 -14.15 -7.64
C ASP A 71 9.68 -14.02 -8.50
N GLY A 72 9.75 -14.68 -9.67
CA GLY A 72 8.64 -14.84 -10.62
C GLY A 72 8.67 -13.84 -11.77
N VAL A 73 7.80 -14.07 -12.74
CA VAL A 73 7.62 -13.22 -13.91
C VAL A 73 6.30 -12.47 -13.79
N PHE A 74 6.36 -11.14 -13.77
CA PHE A 74 5.22 -10.26 -13.51
C PHE A 74 3.96 -10.63 -14.31
N ASN A 75 4.13 -10.83 -15.62
CA ASN A 75 3.03 -11.13 -16.55
C ASN A 75 2.40 -12.53 -16.33
N GLU A 76 3.06 -13.41 -15.62
CA GLU A 76 2.59 -14.80 -15.41
C GLU A 76 1.86 -14.97 -14.09
N ILE A 77 2.33 -14.29 -13.05
CA ILE A 77 1.93 -14.59 -11.67
C ILE A 77 1.23 -13.45 -10.95
N THR A 78 1.22 -12.23 -11.53
CA THR A 78 0.59 -11.09 -10.85
C THR A 78 -0.92 -11.29 -10.73
N SER A 79 -1.42 -11.18 -9.50
CA SER A 79 -2.84 -11.28 -9.16
C SER A 79 -3.12 -10.57 -7.84
N LEU A 80 -4.37 -10.21 -7.57
CA LEU A 80 -4.72 -9.68 -6.24
C LEU A 80 -4.46 -10.72 -5.15
N ASN A 81 -4.86 -11.98 -5.37
CA ASN A 81 -4.69 -13.03 -4.37
C ASN A 81 -3.20 -13.34 -4.09
N GLY A 82 -2.36 -13.38 -5.13
CA GLY A 82 -0.92 -13.53 -4.97
C GLY A 82 -0.32 -12.43 -4.11
N ARG A 83 -0.62 -11.15 -4.43
CA ARG A 83 -0.14 -9.99 -3.67
C ARG A 83 -0.72 -9.92 -2.25
N ARG A 84 -1.96 -10.37 -2.04
CA ARG A 84 -2.55 -10.53 -0.70
C ARG A 84 -1.73 -11.50 0.15
N ASN A 85 -1.39 -12.66 -0.39
CA ASN A 85 -0.55 -13.63 0.30
C ASN A 85 0.85 -13.09 0.59
N ASP A 86 1.44 -12.34 -0.35
CA ASP A 86 2.73 -11.68 -0.16
C ASP A 86 2.71 -10.70 1.02
N LEU A 87 1.65 -9.88 1.11
CA LEU A 87 1.51 -8.94 2.21
C LEU A 87 1.29 -9.65 3.54
N ILE A 88 0.50 -10.72 3.58
CA ILE A 88 0.32 -11.54 4.79
C ILE A 88 1.67 -12.14 5.23
N SER A 89 2.45 -12.68 4.29
CA SER A 89 3.78 -13.23 4.60
C SER A 89 4.75 -12.14 5.07
N ALA A 90 4.71 -10.95 4.48
CA ALA A 90 5.49 -9.78 4.89
C ALA A 90 5.16 -9.37 6.34
N VAL A 91 3.87 -9.27 6.69
CA VAL A 91 3.42 -8.95 8.05
C VAL A 91 3.92 -10.00 9.04
N LYS A 92 3.70 -11.29 8.76
CA LYS A 92 4.17 -12.38 9.64
C LYS A 92 5.69 -12.38 9.83
N THR A 93 6.43 -12.12 8.76
CA THR A 93 7.91 -12.03 8.82
C THR A 93 8.37 -10.92 9.75
N ILE A 94 7.74 -9.75 9.67
CA ILE A 94 8.05 -8.62 10.53
C ILE A 94 7.60 -8.85 11.98
N GLN A 95 6.45 -9.47 12.22
CA GLN A 95 5.96 -9.81 13.55
C GLN A 95 6.89 -10.78 14.33
N MET A 96 7.61 -11.65 13.62
CA MET A 96 8.56 -12.57 14.25
C MET A 96 9.88 -11.91 14.69
N ARG A 97 10.11 -10.65 14.33
CA ARG A 97 11.34 -9.94 14.69
C ARG A 97 11.29 -9.49 16.15
N LYS A 98 12.45 -9.65 16.83
CA LYS A 98 12.61 -9.26 18.25
C LYS A 98 12.99 -7.78 18.44
N ASP A 99 13.34 -7.09 17.35
CA ASP A 99 13.73 -5.68 17.33
C ASP A 99 12.59 -4.74 16.84
N ILE A 100 11.39 -5.28 16.64
CA ILE A 100 10.18 -4.55 16.27
C ILE A 100 9.13 -4.68 17.37
N GLY A 101 8.42 -3.60 17.66
CA GLY A 101 7.28 -3.58 18.58
C GLY A 101 6.03 -4.22 17.99
N GLY A 102 5.00 -4.42 18.83
CA GLY A 102 3.79 -5.15 18.45
C GLY A 102 2.81 -4.38 17.54
N LYS A 103 2.96 -3.05 17.41
CA LYS A 103 2.02 -2.22 16.65
C LYS A 103 2.38 -2.16 15.16
N ILE A 104 1.39 -2.43 14.28
CA ILE A 104 1.59 -2.51 12.83
C ILE A 104 0.65 -1.57 12.09
N GLY A 105 1.22 -0.74 11.22
CA GLY A 105 0.48 0.04 10.22
C GLY A 105 0.68 -0.52 8.82
N LEU A 106 -0.29 -0.30 7.93
CA LEU A 106 -0.15 -0.57 6.50
C LEU A 106 -0.26 0.71 5.68
N PHE A 107 0.64 0.85 4.71
CA PHE A 107 0.54 1.86 3.66
C PHE A 107 0.37 1.18 2.29
N GLY A 108 -0.62 1.64 1.51
CA GLY A 108 -0.80 1.16 0.15
C GLY A 108 -1.17 2.27 -0.84
N SER A 109 -0.57 2.24 -2.02
CA SER A 109 -0.85 3.19 -3.10
C SER A 109 -1.40 2.46 -4.32
N SER A 110 -2.52 2.94 -4.88
CA SER A 110 -3.19 2.34 -6.04
C SER A 110 -3.50 0.86 -5.79
N MET A 111 -3.07 -0.07 -6.64
CA MET A 111 -3.20 -1.51 -6.41
C MET A 111 -2.65 -1.96 -5.05
N GLY A 112 -1.57 -1.32 -4.56
CA GLY A 112 -1.03 -1.62 -3.22
C GLY A 112 -2.02 -1.32 -2.10
N GLY A 113 -2.83 -0.27 -2.24
CA GLY A 113 -3.91 0.02 -1.30
C GLY A 113 -5.06 -0.99 -1.38
N THR A 114 -5.39 -1.45 -2.59
CA THR A 114 -6.33 -2.58 -2.78
C THR A 114 -5.83 -3.83 -2.07
N VAL A 115 -4.52 -4.13 -2.18
CA VAL A 115 -3.89 -5.27 -1.48
C VAL A 115 -3.97 -5.08 0.04
N CYS A 116 -3.67 -3.89 0.56
CA CYS A 116 -3.84 -3.60 1.99
C CYS A 116 -5.29 -3.84 2.44
N ILE A 117 -6.27 -3.31 1.73
CA ILE A 117 -7.69 -3.50 2.08
C ILE A 117 -8.08 -4.98 2.02
N SER A 118 -7.55 -5.75 1.07
CA SER A 118 -7.89 -7.16 0.89
C SER A 118 -7.50 -8.06 2.07
N VAL A 119 -6.62 -7.62 2.97
CA VAL A 119 -6.20 -8.37 4.16
C VAL A 119 -6.93 -7.95 5.44
N ALA A 120 -7.87 -7.01 5.37
CA ALA A 120 -8.55 -6.46 6.54
C ALA A 120 -9.42 -7.47 7.32
N ASP A 121 -9.80 -8.56 6.69
CA ASP A 121 -10.52 -9.68 7.29
C ASP A 121 -9.61 -10.78 7.90
N ALA A 122 -8.29 -10.67 7.68
CA ALA A 122 -7.31 -11.72 8.00
C ALA A 122 -6.18 -11.26 8.93
N LEU A 123 -5.96 -9.96 9.07
CA LEU A 123 -4.89 -9.38 9.87
C LEU A 123 -5.43 -8.32 10.82
N ASP A 124 -4.94 -8.36 12.05
CA ASP A 124 -5.15 -7.30 13.03
C ASP A 124 -4.10 -6.19 12.79
N ILE A 125 -4.56 -5.05 12.29
CA ILE A 125 -3.72 -3.91 11.89
C ILE A 125 -4.18 -2.65 12.63
N ASP A 126 -3.24 -1.98 13.29
CA ASP A 126 -3.52 -0.84 14.16
C ASP A 126 -3.80 0.46 13.39
N ALA A 127 -3.25 0.64 12.19
CA ALA A 127 -3.46 1.84 11.37
C ALA A 127 -3.30 1.59 9.88
N TRP A 128 -4.13 2.27 9.08
CA TRP A 128 -4.13 2.16 7.63
C TRP A 128 -3.97 3.53 7.00
N VAL A 129 -3.09 3.63 5.99
CA VAL A 129 -3.00 4.80 5.10
C VAL A 129 -3.11 4.33 3.66
N ILE A 130 -4.15 4.78 2.96
CA ILE A 130 -4.48 4.33 1.61
C ILE A 130 -4.50 5.53 0.66
N TYR A 131 -3.74 5.43 -0.43
CA TYR A 131 -3.68 6.45 -1.47
C TYR A 131 -4.20 5.95 -2.80
N ALA A 132 -5.21 6.64 -3.36
CA ALA A 132 -5.73 6.48 -4.73
C ALA A 132 -6.05 5.02 -5.10
N SER A 133 -6.70 4.28 -4.20
CA SER A 133 -6.90 2.82 -4.34
C SER A 133 -8.24 2.47 -4.95
N PRO A 134 -8.26 1.60 -5.97
CA PRO A 134 -9.49 1.10 -6.57
C PRO A 134 -10.14 0.01 -5.70
N VAL A 135 -11.45 0.09 -5.51
CA VAL A 135 -12.25 -0.95 -4.83
C VAL A 135 -12.54 -2.11 -5.79
N ARG A 136 -12.62 -1.82 -7.09
CA ARG A 136 -12.90 -2.82 -8.15
C ARG A 136 -11.94 -2.66 -9.31
N SER A 137 -11.62 -3.77 -9.96
CA SER A 137 -10.66 -3.81 -11.08
C SER A 137 -11.12 -3.00 -12.30
N ASN A 138 -12.42 -2.92 -12.57
CA ASN A 138 -12.96 -2.16 -13.70
C ASN A 138 -12.65 -0.64 -13.62
N SER A 139 -12.38 -0.11 -12.44
CA SER A 139 -11.92 1.27 -12.26
C SER A 139 -10.56 1.55 -12.92
N ILE A 140 -9.69 0.53 -13.00
CA ILE A 140 -8.38 0.62 -13.67
C ILE A 140 -8.54 0.34 -15.16
N THR A 141 -9.32 -0.66 -15.53
CA THR A 141 -9.49 -1.10 -16.92
C THR A 141 -9.94 0.04 -17.83
N ARG A 142 -10.87 0.87 -17.35
CA ARG A 142 -11.38 2.00 -18.12
C ARG A 142 -10.29 3.05 -18.42
N ALA A 143 -9.51 3.41 -17.41
CA ALA A 143 -8.46 4.42 -17.56
C ALA A 143 -7.28 3.94 -18.42
N LEU A 144 -6.98 2.65 -18.37
CA LEU A 144 -5.89 2.07 -19.14
C LEU A 144 -6.24 1.91 -20.63
N ASN A 145 -7.51 1.69 -20.97
CA ASN A 145 -7.97 1.69 -22.35
C ASN A 145 -7.88 3.08 -23.03
N GLU A 146 -7.79 4.14 -22.22
CA GLU A 146 -7.70 5.54 -22.66
C GLU A 146 -6.24 6.07 -22.59
N SER A 147 -5.24 5.26 -22.22
CA SER A 147 -3.84 5.69 -22.05
C SER A 147 -2.93 5.20 -23.18
N ASP A 148 -1.84 5.96 -23.43
CA ASP A 148 -0.80 5.58 -24.41
C ASP A 148 -0.06 4.28 -24.03
N ASP A 149 -0.12 3.85 -22.77
CA ASP A 149 0.42 2.59 -22.28
C ASP A 149 -0.58 1.42 -22.35
N ALA A 150 -1.77 1.64 -22.91
CA ALA A 150 -2.84 0.64 -22.99
C ALA A 150 -2.38 -0.68 -23.62
N GLU A 151 -1.57 -0.64 -24.67
CA GLU A 151 -1.09 -1.84 -25.35
C GLU A 151 -0.17 -2.71 -24.49
N LYS A 152 0.62 -2.10 -23.61
CA LYS A 152 1.51 -2.83 -22.68
C LYS A 152 0.76 -3.47 -21.53
N ILE A 153 -0.35 -2.88 -21.14
CA ILE A 153 -1.10 -3.23 -19.93
C ILE A 153 -2.33 -4.06 -20.26
N LYS A 154 -2.90 -3.90 -21.47
CA LYS A 154 -4.06 -4.62 -21.96
C LYS A 154 -3.95 -6.15 -21.80
N PRO A 155 -2.81 -6.82 -22.14
CA PRO A 155 -2.64 -8.24 -21.90
C PRO A 155 -2.71 -8.65 -20.43
N LEU A 156 -2.43 -7.72 -19.50
CA LEU A 156 -2.51 -7.94 -18.06
C LEU A 156 -3.94 -7.80 -17.54
N LEU A 157 -4.73 -6.90 -18.14
CA LEU A 157 -6.10 -6.61 -17.72
C LEU A 157 -7.12 -7.62 -18.20
N ASP A 158 -6.87 -8.23 -19.36
CA ASP A 158 -7.71 -9.29 -19.91
C ASP A 158 -7.59 -10.61 -19.14
N ARG A 159 -6.65 -10.69 -18.20
CA ARG A 159 -6.44 -11.90 -17.40
C ARG A 159 -7.48 -12.00 -16.27
N LYS A 160 -8.04 -13.19 -16.12
CA LYS A 160 -8.96 -13.58 -15.04
C LYS A 160 -8.44 -13.22 -13.63
N TYR A 161 -7.13 -13.20 -13.44
CA TYR A 161 -6.44 -12.97 -12.17
C TYR A 161 -6.39 -11.51 -11.72
N LEU A 162 -6.67 -10.56 -12.62
CA LEU A 162 -6.76 -9.13 -12.31
C LEU A 162 -8.21 -8.63 -12.22
N LYS A 163 -9.17 -9.54 -12.12
CA LYS A 163 -10.56 -9.20 -11.82
C LYS A 163 -10.81 -9.35 -10.31
N TRP A 164 -11.20 -8.26 -9.67
CA TRP A 164 -11.51 -8.25 -8.24
C TRP A 164 -12.60 -7.26 -7.87
N ASN A 165 -13.21 -7.53 -6.71
CA ASN A 165 -14.08 -6.62 -5.98
C ASN A 165 -13.78 -6.83 -4.49
N ILE A 166 -13.34 -5.79 -3.80
CA ILE A 166 -12.98 -5.82 -2.38
C ILE A 166 -13.96 -5.02 -1.52
N SER A 167 -15.17 -4.75 -2.03
CA SER A 167 -16.15 -3.93 -1.30
C SER A 167 -16.60 -4.53 0.03
N ASP A 168 -16.54 -5.86 0.16
CA ASP A 168 -16.94 -6.56 1.38
C ASP A 168 -15.91 -6.46 2.50
N GLN A 169 -14.62 -6.22 2.16
CA GLN A 169 -13.55 -6.02 3.13
C GLN A 169 -13.61 -4.64 3.80
N LEU A 170 -14.26 -3.65 3.17
CA LEU A 170 -14.31 -2.28 3.67
C LEU A 170 -14.91 -2.15 5.08
N LYS A 171 -15.87 -3.00 5.43
CA LYS A 171 -16.51 -3.04 6.75
C LYS A 171 -15.58 -3.48 7.90
N HIS A 172 -14.44 -4.09 7.58
CA HIS A 172 -13.44 -4.51 8.57
C HIS A 172 -12.37 -3.43 8.85
N LEU A 173 -12.36 -2.35 8.05
CA LEU A 173 -11.40 -1.26 8.20
C LEU A 173 -11.82 -0.32 9.34
N HIS A 174 -10.87 0.01 10.19
CA HIS A 174 -10.93 1.08 11.18
C HIS A 174 -9.55 1.76 11.29
N HIS A 175 -9.42 2.87 11.99
CA HIS A 175 -8.16 3.64 12.05
C HIS A 175 -7.56 3.87 10.65
N ILE A 176 -8.44 4.25 9.69
CA ILE A 176 -8.06 4.40 8.29
C ILE A 176 -7.98 5.86 7.85
N PHE A 177 -6.86 6.24 7.26
CA PHE A 177 -6.67 7.49 6.54
C PHE A 177 -6.63 7.25 5.04
N ILE A 178 -7.56 7.87 4.33
CA ILE A 178 -7.74 7.78 2.89
C ILE A 178 -7.34 9.12 2.28
N LEU A 179 -6.47 9.09 1.28
CA LEU A 179 -6.05 10.27 0.55
C LEU A 179 -6.17 10.00 -0.96
N HIS A 180 -6.74 10.96 -1.70
CA HIS A 180 -6.97 10.83 -3.14
C HIS A 180 -6.87 12.19 -3.82
N GLY A 181 -6.41 12.22 -5.07
CA GLY A 181 -6.48 13.42 -5.90
C GLY A 181 -7.87 13.54 -6.53
N ASP A 182 -8.51 14.72 -6.45
CA ASP A 182 -9.86 14.92 -7.03
C ASP A 182 -9.87 14.95 -8.55
N SER A 183 -8.69 15.13 -9.17
CA SER A 183 -8.48 15.12 -10.62
C SER A 183 -7.78 13.85 -11.12
N ASP A 184 -7.86 12.76 -10.34
CA ASP A 184 -7.33 11.44 -10.71
C ASP A 184 -8.13 10.84 -11.86
N LYS A 185 -7.48 10.70 -13.04
CA LYS A 185 -8.08 10.13 -14.25
C LYS A 185 -7.93 8.61 -14.35
N ILE A 186 -7.10 8.00 -13.50
CA ILE A 186 -6.81 6.56 -13.50
C ILE A 186 -7.76 5.82 -12.55
N VAL A 187 -7.85 6.31 -11.32
CA VAL A 187 -8.77 5.77 -10.32
C VAL A 187 -9.70 6.87 -9.88
N SER A 188 -10.99 6.75 -10.18
CA SER A 188 -11.98 7.76 -9.79
C SER A 188 -11.97 8.01 -8.28
N PRO A 189 -12.02 9.28 -7.83
CA PRO A 189 -12.15 9.65 -6.42
C PRO A 189 -13.40 9.05 -5.73
N THR A 190 -14.38 8.59 -6.49
CA THR A 190 -15.55 7.86 -5.96
C THR A 190 -15.15 6.61 -5.17
N ASN A 191 -14.00 5.99 -5.51
CA ASN A 191 -13.46 4.87 -4.71
C ASN A 191 -13.07 5.32 -3.30
N ALA A 192 -12.45 6.50 -3.15
CA ALA A 192 -12.10 7.04 -1.84
C ALA A 192 -13.36 7.33 -1.00
N HIS A 193 -14.41 7.87 -1.60
CA HIS A 193 -15.70 8.06 -0.94
C HIS A 193 -16.34 6.72 -0.53
N GLU A 194 -16.30 5.71 -1.39
CA GLU A 194 -16.83 4.39 -1.05
C GLU A 194 -16.07 3.76 0.12
N ILE A 195 -14.72 3.79 0.10
CA ILE A 195 -13.88 3.29 1.20
C ILE A 195 -14.24 4.05 2.49
N PHE A 196 -14.31 5.39 2.44
CA PHE A 196 -14.64 6.19 3.61
C PHE A 196 -16.04 5.88 4.15
N THR A 197 -17.04 5.76 3.29
CA THR A 197 -18.43 5.52 3.71
C THR A 197 -18.57 4.17 4.40
N LYS A 198 -17.96 3.12 3.85
CA LYS A 198 -18.13 1.73 4.32
C LYS A 198 -17.17 1.31 5.43
N SER A 199 -16.09 2.05 5.67
CA SER A 199 -15.18 1.77 6.79
C SER A 199 -15.74 2.28 8.12
N ASN A 200 -15.22 1.72 9.23
CA ASN A 200 -15.59 2.10 10.60
C ASN A 200 -14.72 3.24 11.12
N ASN A 201 -15.19 3.91 12.17
CA ASN A 201 -14.41 4.92 12.89
C ASN A 201 -13.32 4.26 13.75
N PRO A 202 -12.19 4.94 14.00
CA PRO A 202 -11.81 6.26 13.46
C PRO A 202 -11.41 6.18 11.98
N LYS A 203 -11.83 7.17 11.21
CA LYS A 203 -11.49 7.29 9.78
C LYS A 203 -11.29 8.74 9.38
N LYS A 204 -10.49 8.97 8.32
CA LYS A 204 -10.21 10.30 7.76
C LYS A 204 -10.15 10.22 6.25
N LEU A 205 -10.71 11.22 5.57
CA LEU A 205 -10.61 11.38 4.12
C LEU A 205 -10.05 12.76 3.80
N ILE A 206 -9.06 12.82 2.91
CA ILE A 206 -8.58 14.04 2.29
C ILE A 206 -8.63 13.88 0.77
N LEU A 207 -9.32 14.81 0.09
CA LEU A 207 -9.24 14.97 -1.35
C LEU A 207 -8.29 16.13 -1.67
N GLN A 208 -7.21 15.84 -2.40
CA GLN A 208 -6.24 16.85 -2.83
C GLN A 208 -6.76 17.58 -4.07
N LYS A 209 -7.08 18.86 -3.94
CA LYS A 209 -7.61 19.69 -5.04
C LYS A 209 -6.62 19.77 -6.22
N GLY A 210 -7.06 19.40 -7.41
CA GLY A 210 -6.22 19.29 -8.61
C GLY A 210 -5.19 18.15 -8.55
N GLY A 211 -5.29 17.26 -7.57
CA GLY A 211 -4.38 16.12 -7.41
C GLY A 211 -4.65 15.03 -8.46
N ASN A 212 -3.57 14.49 -9.04
CA ASN A 212 -3.62 13.38 -9.98
C ASN A 212 -3.18 12.06 -9.33
N HIS A 213 -3.32 10.95 -10.06
CA HIS A 213 -2.97 9.59 -9.59
C HIS A 213 -1.53 9.45 -9.10
N LEU A 214 -0.59 10.09 -9.77
CA LEU A 214 0.85 9.99 -9.45
C LEU A 214 1.26 10.87 -8.27
N MET A 215 0.40 11.80 -7.82
CA MET A 215 0.73 12.84 -6.83
C MET A 215 1.90 13.69 -7.32
N SER A 216 1.82 14.19 -8.56
CA SER A 216 2.93 14.92 -9.20
C SER A 216 3.23 16.28 -8.56
N ASN A 217 2.26 16.89 -7.88
CA ASN A 217 2.43 18.18 -7.21
C ASN A 217 3.24 18.02 -5.92
N LYS A 218 4.36 18.78 -5.81
CA LYS A 218 5.24 18.73 -4.64
C LYS A 218 4.56 19.14 -3.32
N LYS A 219 3.59 20.07 -3.37
CA LYS A 219 2.82 20.44 -2.18
C LYS A 219 1.97 19.26 -1.71
N HIS A 220 1.31 18.56 -2.64
CA HIS A 220 0.53 17.36 -2.33
C HIS A 220 1.39 16.26 -1.72
N GLN A 221 2.62 16.07 -2.22
CA GLN A 221 3.58 15.11 -1.65
C GLN A 221 3.95 15.45 -0.20
N LYS A 222 4.26 16.73 0.07
CA LYS A 222 4.57 17.20 1.44
C LYS A 222 3.37 17.02 2.38
N ASP A 223 2.19 17.43 1.93
CA ASP A 223 0.95 17.31 2.72
C ASP A 223 0.64 15.83 3.00
N PHE A 224 0.81 14.95 2.01
CA PHE A 224 0.65 13.50 2.19
C PHE A 224 1.59 12.96 3.26
N LEU A 225 2.88 13.25 3.18
CA LEU A 225 3.87 12.75 4.13
C LEU A 225 3.54 13.19 5.56
N ARG A 226 3.26 14.49 5.75
CA ARG A 226 2.87 15.05 7.04
C ARG A 226 1.63 14.36 7.62
N GLU A 227 0.56 14.26 6.83
CA GLU A 227 -0.72 13.70 7.28
C GLU A 227 -0.62 12.18 7.55
N ALA A 228 0.11 11.45 6.69
CA ALA A 228 0.31 10.01 6.85
C ALA A 228 1.13 9.68 8.11
N VAL A 229 2.24 10.39 8.32
CA VAL A 229 3.07 10.19 9.52
C VAL A 229 2.31 10.58 10.79
N ASN A 230 1.60 11.71 10.79
CA ASN A 230 0.76 12.10 11.93
C ASN A 230 -0.31 11.06 12.24
N TRP A 231 -0.90 10.44 11.21
CA TRP A 231 -1.87 9.37 11.40
C TRP A 231 -1.23 8.14 12.02
N PHE A 232 -0.08 7.70 11.52
CA PHE A 232 0.64 6.57 12.10
C PHE A 232 1.11 6.84 13.53
N LYS A 233 1.66 8.04 13.80
CA LYS A 233 2.06 8.42 15.17
C LYS A 233 0.89 8.29 16.14
N LYS A 234 -0.25 8.83 15.78
CA LYS A 234 -1.45 8.83 16.63
C LYS A 234 -1.90 7.41 17.03
N TRP A 235 -1.77 6.43 16.13
CA TRP A 235 -2.34 5.10 16.36
C TRP A 235 -1.31 4.02 16.68
N LEU A 236 -0.04 4.25 16.35
CA LEU A 236 1.04 3.31 16.60
C LEU A 236 1.88 3.67 17.83
N ILE A 237 1.98 4.98 18.17
CA ILE A 237 2.80 5.43 19.30
C ILE A 237 1.89 5.86 20.47
N GLY A 238 0.78 6.56 20.19
CA GLY A 238 -0.17 7.09 21.17
C GLY A 238 -0.18 8.60 21.23
#